data_4454729c1a0a2dc4bdc0df4973742364
#
_entry.id   4454729c1a0a2dc4bdc0df4973742364
#
_cell.length_a   1.000
_cell.length_b   1.000
_cell.length_c   1.000
_cell.angle_alpha   90.00
_cell.angle_beta   90.00
_cell.angle_gamma   90.00
#
_symmetry.space_group_name_H-M   'P 1'
#
loop_
_entity.id
_entity.type
_entity.pdbx_description
1 polymer ?
#
loop_
_entity_poly.entity_id
_entity_poly.type
_entity_poly.pdbx_seq_one_letter_code
_entity_poly.pdbx_strand_id
1 'polypeptide(L)'
;EISLGLVGSEMCIRDRYLRKMGGIIMIASIVIWALGYYPNHDAYTDVAEQQENSYIGRIGKAMEPVIKPLGFDWKLGIGILSGVGAKELVVSTLGVLYADDAEADAVSLGERIPITPLVAFCYMVFVLIYFPCIATLAAIKGESGSWKWALFTAVYTTVLAWVVVFAIYQIGGMFG
;
A
#
# COMPACT_ATOMS: atom_id res chain seq x y z
N GLU A 1 6.57 -38.57 22.23
CA GLU A 1 5.45 -37.88 22.92
C GLU A 1 5.62 -36.34 22.98
N ILE A 2 6.84 -35.82 22.89
CA ILE A 2 7.13 -34.37 22.96
C ILE A 2 6.67 -33.64 21.65
N SER A 3 6.66 -34.31 20.52
CA SER A 3 6.32 -33.70 19.22
C SER A 3 4.83 -33.38 19.05
N LEU A 4 3.92 -34.14 19.64
CA LEU A 4 2.48 -33.94 19.53
C LEU A 4 1.98 -32.72 20.33
N GLY A 5 2.59 -32.42 21.47
CA GLY A 5 2.25 -31.22 22.25
C GLY A 5 2.69 -29.91 21.58
N LEU A 6 3.86 -29.91 20.91
CA LEU A 6 4.34 -28.74 20.17
C LEU A 6 3.45 -28.42 18.95
N VAL A 7 3.07 -29.44 18.18
CA VAL A 7 2.21 -29.27 17.00
C VAL A 7 0.83 -28.72 17.38
N GLY A 8 0.25 -29.18 18.49
CA GLY A 8 -1.02 -28.64 18.98
C GLY A 8 -0.93 -27.19 19.46
N SER A 9 0.19 -26.81 20.11
CA SER A 9 0.42 -25.45 20.57
C SER A 9 0.63 -24.47 19.41
N GLU A 10 1.42 -24.84 18.41
CA GLU A 10 1.64 -24.01 17.21
C GLU A 10 0.38 -23.83 16.39
N MET A 11 -0.46 -24.86 16.27
CA MET A 11 -1.72 -24.79 15.57
C MET A 11 -2.72 -23.81 16.24
N CYS A 12 -2.76 -23.82 17.57
CA CYS A 12 -3.58 -22.87 18.34
C CYS A 12 -3.10 -21.41 18.22
N ILE A 13 -1.79 -21.19 18.17
CA ILE A 13 -1.21 -19.85 18.00
C ILE A 13 -1.52 -19.33 16.60
N ARG A 14 -1.32 -20.15 15.58
CA ARG A 14 -1.61 -19.82 14.17
C ARG A 14 -3.07 -19.51 13.95
N ASP A 15 -3.99 -20.32 14.47
CA ASP A 15 -5.44 -20.10 14.31
C ASP A 15 -5.90 -18.83 15.01
N ARG A 16 -5.37 -18.54 16.19
CA ARG A 16 -5.66 -17.29 16.92
C ARG A 16 -5.12 -16.08 16.18
N TYR A 17 -3.93 -16.17 15.59
CA TYR A 17 -3.32 -15.12 14.77
C TYR A 17 -4.15 -14.89 13.52
N LEU A 18 -4.47 -15.93 12.74
CA LEU A 18 -5.24 -15.83 11.51
C LEU A 18 -6.63 -15.23 11.75
N ARG A 19 -7.31 -15.65 12.82
CA ARG A 19 -8.64 -15.11 13.17
C ARG A 19 -8.58 -13.64 13.55
N LYS A 20 -7.57 -13.21 14.29
CA LYS A 20 -7.35 -11.79 14.62
C LYS A 20 -7.00 -10.97 13.39
N MET A 21 -6.07 -11.45 12.57
CA MET A 21 -5.59 -10.73 11.38
C MET A 21 -6.64 -10.66 10.30
N GLY A 22 -7.38 -11.74 10.06
CA GLY A 22 -8.47 -11.76 9.08
C GLY A 22 -9.53 -10.71 9.36
N GLY A 23 -9.93 -10.54 10.62
CA GLY A 23 -10.88 -9.48 11.01
C GLY A 23 -10.35 -8.07 10.75
N ILE A 24 -9.09 -7.80 11.07
CA ILE A 24 -8.45 -6.48 10.86
C ILE A 24 -8.33 -6.18 9.37
N ILE A 25 -7.90 -7.15 8.56
CA ILE A 25 -7.76 -7.00 7.11
C ILE A 25 -9.12 -6.75 6.47
N MET A 26 -10.17 -7.47 6.90
CA MET A 26 -11.52 -7.28 6.39
C MET A 26 -12.05 -5.88 6.67
N ILE A 27 -11.90 -5.39 7.90
CA ILE A 27 -12.31 -4.03 8.27
C ILE A 27 -11.52 -2.98 7.48
N ALA A 28 -10.20 -3.14 7.36
CA ALA A 28 -9.35 -2.24 6.61
C ALA A 28 -9.75 -2.19 5.11
N SER A 29 -10.05 -3.34 4.51
CA SER A 29 -10.49 -3.43 3.12
C SER A 29 -11.83 -2.74 2.90
N ILE A 30 -12.78 -2.90 3.82
CA ILE A 30 -14.08 -2.22 3.76
C ILE A 30 -13.90 -0.69 3.87
N VAL A 31 -13.02 -0.22 4.77
CA VAL A 31 -12.74 1.22 4.93
C VAL A 31 -12.11 1.80 3.66
N ILE A 32 -11.10 1.13 3.10
CA ILE A 32 -10.45 1.57 1.85
C ILE A 32 -11.44 1.59 0.70
N TRP A 33 -12.26 0.56 0.57
CA TRP A 33 -13.31 0.49 -0.43
C TRP A 33 -14.31 1.65 -0.27
N ALA A 34 -14.78 1.90 0.95
CA ALA A 34 -15.72 2.99 1.22
C ALA A 34 -15.11 4.37 0.90
N LEU A 35 -13.83 4.60 1.23
CA LEU A 35 -13.13 5.84 0.90
C LEU A 35 -12.93 6.04 -0.61
N GLY A 36 -12.79 4.95 -1.37
CA GLY A 36 -12.73 4.98 -2.83
C GLY A 36 -14.11 5.14 -3.49
N TYR A 37 -15.19 4.64 -2.83
CA TYR A 37 -16.54 4.67 -3.35
C TYR A 37 -17.24 6.03 -3.17
N TYR A 38 -17.07 6.68 -2.01
CA TYR A 38 -17.71 7.95 -1.68
C TYR A 38 -16.82 9.15 -2.06
N PRO A 39 -17.41 10.35 -2.40
CA PRO A 39 -18.82 10.73 -2.27
C PRO A 39 -19.68 10.54 -3.53
N ASN A 40 -19.14 10.33 -4.73
CA ASN A 40 -19.89 10.53 -5.99
C ASN A 40 -19.77 9.34 -6.95
N HIS A 41 -20.08 8.13 -6.50
CA HIS A 41 -20.06 6.94 -7.36
C HIS A 41 -20.96 7.07 -8.61
N ASP A 42 -22.16 7.63 -8.44
CA ASP A 42 -23.16 7.68 -9.52
C ASP A 42 -22.95 8.83 -10.51
N ALA A 43 -22.00 9.73 -10.27
CA ALA A 43 -21.75 10.91 -11.08
C ALA A 43 -20.72 10.71 -12.19
N TYR A 44 -19.93 9.63 -12.12
CA TYR A 44 -18.82 9.38 -13.03
C TYR A 44 -18.98 8.02 -13.72
N THR A 45 -18.81 8.01 -15.03
CA THR A 45 -18.87 6.78 -15.84
C THR A 45 -17.52 6.08 -15.90
N ASP A 46 -16.45 6.82 -15.57
CA ASP A 46 -15.08 6.35 -15.65
C ASP A 46 -14.51 6.09 -14.25
N VAL A 47 -13.97 4.89 -14.03
CA VAL A 47 -13.46 4.44 -12.73
C VAL A 47 -12.25 5.27 -12.28
N ALA A 48 -11.43 5.74 -13.24
CA ALA A 48 -10.29 6.59 -12.97
C ALA A 48 -10.72 7.98 -12.47
N GLU A 49 -11.71 8.62 -13.12
CA GLU A 49 -12.28 9.91 -12.71
C GLU A 49 -12.99 9.82 -11.37
N GLN A 50 -13.71 8.72 -11.14
CA GLN A 50 -14.35 8.44 -9.85
C GLN A 50 -13.32 8.38 -8.72
N GLN A 51 -12.23 7.66 -8.91
CA GLN A 51 -11.18 7.55 -7.89
C GLN A 51 -10.44 8.86 -7.68
N GLU A 52 -10.22 9.66 -8.71
CA GLU A 52 -9.61 10.98 -8.61
C GLU A 52 -10.42 11.94 -7.72
N ASN A 53 -11.74 11.89 -7.80
CA ASN A 53 -12.66 12.75 -7.06
C ASN A 53 -13.12 12.14 -5.71
N SER A 54 -12.75 10.89 -5.44
CA SER A 54 -13.04 10.21 -4.18
C SER A 54 -12.22 10.79 -3.02
N TYR A 55 -12.57 10.42 -1.79
CA TYR A 55 -11.78 10.80 -0.61
C TYR A 55 -10.35 10.29 -0.68
N ILE A 56 -10.14 9.08 -1.22
CA ILE A 56 -8.80 8.51 -1.37
C ILE A 56 -7.97 9.29 -2.40
N GLY A 57 -8.59 9.76 -3.49
CA GLY A 57 -7.95 10.62 -4.48
C GLY A 57 -7.54 11.98 -3.93
N ARG A 58 -8.38 12.59 -3.10
CA ARG A 58 -8.05 13.85 -2.42
C ARG A 58 -6.86 13.70 -1.47
N ILE A 59 -6.79 12.59 -0.73
CA ILE A 59 -5.65 12.29 0.13
C ILE A 59 -4.39 12.05 -0.72
N GLY A 60 -4.49 11.30 -1.83
CA GLY A 60 -3.39 11.09 -2.76
C GLY A 60 -2.81 12.40 -3.32
N LYS A 61 -3.69 13.32 -3.74
CA LYS A 61 -3.29 14.67 -4.20
C LYS A 61 -2.67 15.52 -3.09
N ALA A 62 -3.16 15.41 -1.86
CA ALA A 62 -2.57 16.09 -0.71
C ALA A 62 -1.18 15.55 -0.35
N MET A 63 -0.90 14.28 -0.64
CA MET A 63 0.41 13.66 -0.45
C MET A 63 1.39 13.95 -1.59
N GLU A 64 0.89 14.36 -2.76
CA GLU A 64 1.72 14.61 -3.95
C GLU A 64 2.96 15.49 -3.68
N PRO A 65 2.88 16.64 -2.97
CA PRO A 65 4.06 17.48 -2.73
C PRO A 65 5.17 16.75 -1.95
N VAL A 66 4.82 15.74 -1.16
CA VAL A 66 5.78 14.95 -0.36
C VAL A 66 6.42 13.84 -1.19
N ILE A 67 5.69 13.27 -2.15
CA ILE A 67 6.15 12.14 -2.96
C ILE A 67 6.72 12.57 -4.32
N LYS A 68 6.41 13.79 -4.78
CA LYS A 68 6.93 14.35 -6.02
C LYS A 68 8.47 14.39 -6.12
N PRO A 69 9.24 14.67 -5.05
CA PRO A 69 10.71 14.60 -5.10
C PRO A 69 11.27 13.20 -5.39
N LEU A 70 10.45 12.15 -5.26
CA LEU A 70 10.79 10.77 -5.59
C LEU A 70 10.41 10.40 -7.03
N GLY A 71 9.82 11.34 -7.78
CA GLY A 71 9.29 11.09 -9.12
C GLY A 71 7.92 10.42 -9.14
N PHE A 72 7.22 10.38 -8.01
CA PHE A 72 5.91 9.74 -7.90
C PHE A 72 4.78 10.74 -8.14
N ASP A 73 3.76 10.30 -8.88
CA ASP A 73 2.52 11.03 -9.10
C ASP A 73 1.44 10.67 -8.03
N TRP A 74 0.31 11.35 -8.09
CA TRP A 74 -0.80 11.12 -7.17
C TRP A 74 -1.40 9.71 -7.30
N LYS A 75 -1.38 9.09 -8.52
CA LYS A 75 -1.86 7.71 -8.74
C LYS A 75 -1.00 6.69 -7.99
N LEU A 76 0.34 6.86 -8.06
CA LEU A 76 1.27 6.07 -7.25
C LEU A 76 1.06 6.31 -5.75
N GLY A 77 0.72 7.54 -5.36
CA GLY A 77 0.34 7.88 -3.99
C GLY A 77 -0.89 7.12 -3.49
N ILE A 78 -1.92 6.99 -4.32
CA ILE A 78 -3.10 6.14 -3.99
C ILE A 78 -2.68 4.67 -3.86
N GLY A 79 -1.82 4.17 -4.73
CA GLY A 79 -1.26 2.82 -4.62
C GLY A 79 -0.56 2.59 -3.28
N ILE A 80 0.27 3.53 -2.83
CA ILE A 80 0.93 3.50 -1.52
C ILE A 80 -0.12 3.46 -0.39
N LEU A 81 -1.15 4.28 -0.48
CA LEU A 81 -2.19 4.37 0.55
C LEU A 81 -3.02 3.08 0.63
N SER A 82 -3.38 2.48 -0.52
CA SER A 82 -4.09 1.19 -0.54
C SER A 82 -3.24 0.06 0.05
N GLY A 83 -1.93 0.10 -0.17
CA GLY A 83 -0.97 -0.85 0.40
C GLY A 83 -0.82 -0.79 1.92
N VAL A 84 -1.31 0.25 2.58
CA VAL A 84 -1.41 0.30 4.05
C VAL A 84 -2.37 -0.76 4.58
N GLY A 85 -3.44 -1.06 3.85
CA GLY A 85 -4.36 -2.15 4.18
C GLY A 85 -3.72 -3.52 3.96
N ALA A 86 -3.26 -3.75 2.73
CA ALA A 86 -2.54 -4.95 2.33
C ALA A 86 -1.64 -4.61 1.13
N LYS A 87 -0.37 -4.98 1.19
CA LYS A 87 0.62 -4.63 0.13
C LYS A 87 0.24 -5.22 -1.24
N GLU A 88 -0.48 -6.31 -1.25
CA GLU A 88 -0.98 -6.98 -2.45
C GLU A 88 -1.99 -6.10 -3.24
N LEU A 89 -2.68 -5.19 -2.55
CA LEU A 89 -3.63 -4.27 -3.17
C LEU A 89 -2.95 -3.17 -4.00
N VAL A 90 -1.67 -2.89 -3.78
CA VAL A 90 -0.92 -1.87 -4.54
C VAL A 90 -1.01 -2.12 -6.04
N VAL A 91 -0.67 -3.34 -6.48
CA VAL A 91 -0.66 -3.70 -7.90
C VAL A 91 -2.06 -3.68 -8.48
N SER A 92 -3.04 -4.23 -7.75
CA SER A 92 -4.44 -4.22 -8.16
C SER A 92 -4.99 -2.80 -8.32
N THR A 93 -4.70 -1.91 -7.37
CA THR A 93 -5.13 -0.50 -7.41
C THR A 93 -4.49 0.24 -8.59
N LEU A 94 -3.18 0.03 -8.83
CA LEU A 94 -2.52 0.61 -10.00
C LEU A 94 -3.10 0.08 -11.30
N GLY A 95 -3.43 -1.22 -11.35
CA GLY A 95 -4.11 -1.83 -12.48
C GLY A 95 -5.41 -1.10 -12.82
N VAL A 96 -6.22 -0.79 -11.83
CA VAL A 96 -7.49 -0.05 -12.01
C VAL A 96 -7.26 1.41 -12.39
N LEU A 97 -6.29 2.10 -11.77
CA LEU A 97 -6.01 3.52 -12.02
C LEU A 97 -5.38 3.83 -13.40
N TYR A 98 -4.72 2.83 -13.98
CA TYR A 98 -4.10 2.95 -15.30
C TYR A 98 -4.80 2.11 -16.39
N ALA A 99 -5.92 1.44 -16.05
CA ALA A 99 -6.79 0.78 -17.02
C ALA A 99 -7.74 1.83 -17.62
N ASP A 100 -7.48 2.24 -18.85
CA ASP A 100 -8.38 3.13 -19.59
C ASP A 100 -9.60 2.39 -20.18
N ASP A 101 -9.64 1.04 -20.17
CA ASP A 101 -10.75 0.21 -20.63
C ASP A 101 -10.81 -1.15 -19.96
N ALA A 102 -12.01 -1.71 -19.82
CA ALA A 102 -12.41 -2.86 -19.04
C ALA A 102 -11.78 -4.23 -19.40
N GLU A 103 -10.81 -4.32 -20.29
CA GLU A 103 -10.14 -5.54 -20.74
C GLU A 103 -8.61 -5.52 -20.53
N ALA A 104 -8.15 -5.15 -19.32
CA ALA A 104 -6.72 -5.10 -19.05
C ALA A 104 -6.20 -6.40 -18.43
N ASP A 105 -5.66 -7.30 -19.27
CA ASP A 105 -4.80 -8.39 -18.80
C ASP A 105 -3.55 -7.81 -18.11
N ALA A 106 -3.16 -8.39 -16.97
CA ALA A 106 -2.03 -7.94 -16.14
C ALA A 106 -0.68 -7.85 -16.89
N VAL A 107 -0.57 -8.52 -18.04
CA VAL A 107 0.61 -8.52 -18.91
C VAL A 107 0.82 -7.19 -19.63
N SER A 108 -0.24 -6.42 -19.86
CA SER A 108 -0.16 -5.13 -20.58
C SER A 108 0.07 -3.92 -19.68
N LEU A 109 0.09 -4.09 -18.35
CA LEU A 109 0.23 -3.00 -17.39
C LEU A 109 1.55 -2.22 -17.58
N GLY A 110 2.65 -2.93 -17.85
CA GLY A 110 3.97 -2.32 -17.99
C GLY A 110 4.12 -1.39 -19.19
N GLU A 111 3.31 -1.57 -20.24
CA GLU A 111 3.34 -0.72 -21.44
C GLU A 111 2.40 0.51 -21.31
N ARG A 112 1.39 0.42 -20.43
CA ARG A 112 0.35 1.45 -20.25
C ARG A 112 0.70 2.48 -19.20
N ILE A 113 1.57 2.13 -18.27
CA ILE A 113 1.98 3.04 -17.19
C ILE A 113 3.09 3.95 -17.73
N PRO A 114 2.87 5.27 -17.90
CA PRO A 114 3.86 6.20 -18.42
C PRO A 114 4.93 6.53 -17.36
N ILE A 115 5.57 5.51 -16.82
CA ILE A 115 6.58 5.64 -15.77
C ILE A 115 7.93 5.21 -16.32
N THR A 116 8.97 6.00 -16.07
CA THR A 116 10.33 5.59 -16.44
C THR A 116 10.77 4.36 -15.64
N PRO A 117 11.63 3.49 -16.20
CA PRO A 117 12.12 2.31 -15.50
C PRO A 117 12.75 2.64 -14.13
N LEU A 118 13.39 3.82 -14.02
CA LEU A 118 13.96 4.32 -12.77
C LEU A 118 12.88 4.58 -11.72
N VAL A 119 11.78 5.25 -12.10
CA VAL A 119 10.66 5.53 -11.19
C VAL A 119 9.97 4.23 -10.77
N ALA A 120 9.79 3.27 -11.68
CA ALA A 120 9.24 1.97 -11.37
C ALA A 120 10.10 1.22 -10.34
N PHE A 121 11.41 1.24 -10.53
CA PHE A 121 12.36 0.65 -9.57
C PHE A 121 12.29 1.35 -8.21
N CYS A 122 12.30 2.67 -8.18
CA CYS A 122 12.14 3.47 -6.97
C CYS A 122 10.84 3.15 -6.24
N TYR A 123 9.75 2.97 -6.99
CA TYR A 123 8.45 2.62 -6.42
C TYR A 123 8.45 1.22 -5.78
N MET A 124 9.05 0.23 -6.45
CA MET A 124 9.20 -1.12 -5.88
C MET A 124 10.01 -1.09 -4.58
N VAL A 125 11.14 -0.38 -4.56
CA VAL A 125 11.97 -0.23 -3.36
C VAL A 125 11.20 0.46 -2.25
N PHE A 126 10.43 1.50 -2.58
CA PHE A 126 9.58 2.21 -1.62
C PHE A 126 8.55 1.28 -1.00
N VAL A 127 7.78 0.56 -1.83
CA VAL A 127 6.73 -0.39 -1.38
C VAL A 127 7.32 -1.52 -0.54
N LEU A 128 8.57 -1.90 -0.77
CA LEU A 128 9.24 -2.93 0.01
C LEU A 128 9.56 -2.46 1.43
N ILE A 129 10.07 -1.23 1.59
CA ILE A 129 10.63 -0.72 2.86
C ILE A 129 9.60 0.05 3.68
N TYR A 130 8.65 0.76 3.04
CA TYR A 130 7.75 1.68 3.70
C TYR A 130 6.86 1.01 4.75
N PHE A 131 5.99 1.79 5.32
CA PHE A 131 5.01 1.47 6.35
C PHE A 131 4.55 -0.01 6.36
N PRO A 132 4.68 -0.72 7.47
CA PRO A 132 4.14 -2.07 7.60
C PRO A 132 2.60 -2.01 7.57
N CYS A 133 1.96 -3.04 7.01
CA CYS A 133 0.51 -3.09 6.93
C CYS A 133 -0.14 -3.01 8.34
N ILE A 134 -1.40 -2.59 8.39
CA ILE A 134 -2.17 -2.44 9.64
C ILE A 134 -2.13 -3.71 10.50
N ALA A 135 -2.15 -4.88 9.86
CA ALA A 135 -2.04 -6.17 10.55
C ALA A 135 -0.72 -6.31 11.32
N THR A 136 0.40 -5.90 10.71
CA THR A 136 1.72 -5.91 11.36
C THR A 136 1.78 -4.92 12.53
N LEU A 137 1.21 -3.72 12.38
CA LEU A 137 1.13 -2.74 13.48
C LEU A 137 0.30 -3.25 14.66
N ALA A 138 -0.81 -3.93 14.36
CA ALA A 138 -1.63 -4.56 15.40
C ALA A 138 -0.87 -5.69 16.13
N ALA A 139 -0.04 -6.45 15.41
CA ALA A 139 0.84 -7.46 16.00
C ALA A 139 1.90 -6.82 16.89
N ILE A 140 2.62 -5.80 16.40
CA ILE A 140 3.63 -5.07 17.18
C ILE A 140 3.01 -4.49 18.45
N LYS A 141 1.82 -3.87 18.37
CA LYS A 141 1.09 -3.39 19.54
C LYS A 141 0.76 -4.54 20.50
N GLY A 142 0.32 -5.69 19.96
CA GLY A 142 -0.05 -6.86 20.77
C GLY A 142 1.13 -7.40 21.57
N GLU A 143 2.30 -7.49 20.96
CA GLU A 143 3.52 -8.01 21.58
C GLU A 143 4.22 -6.99 22.49
N SER A 144 4.29 -5.71 22.06
CA SER A 144 4.97 -4.67 22.84
C SER A 144 4.10 -4.06 23.94
N GLY A 145 2.79 -4.30 23.95
CA GLY A 145 1.83 -3.71 24.88
C GLY A 145 1.64 -2.20 24.71
N SER A 146 2.31 -1.55 23.75
CA SER A 146 2.31 -0.08 23.61
C SER A 146 2.13 0.37 22.16
N TRP A 147 1.21 1.32 21.95
CA TRP A 147 1.06 2.01 20.66
C TRP A 147 2.30 2.82 20.25
N LYS A 148 3.14 3.23 21.20
CA LYS A 148 4.34 4.03 20.91
C LYS A 148 5.32 3.28 20.00
N TRP A 149 5.53 2.00 20.24
CA TRP A 149 6.41 1.16 19.42
C TRP A 149 5.85 0.91 18.02
N ALA A 150 4.55 0.66 17.92
CA ALA A 150 3.90 0.50 16.62
C ALA A 150 4.00 1.79 15.78
N LEU A 151 3.72 2.95 16.37
CA LEU A 151 3.83 4.25 15.72
C LEU A 151 5.29 4.57 15.35
N PHE A 152 6.23 4.32 16.26
CA PHE A 152 7.65 4.51 15.99
C PHE A 152 8.11 3.69 14.78
N THR A 153 7.75 2.41 14.72
CA THR A 153 8.09 1.54 13.58
C THR A 153 7.50 2.08 12.29
N ALA A 154 6.22 2.50 12.30
CA ALA A 154 5.56 3.05 11.13
C ALA A 154 6.27 4.29 10.58
N VAL A 155 6.57 5.25 11.46
CA VAL A 155 7.25 6.50 11.08
C VAL A 155 8.68 6.21 10.63
N TYR A 156 9.42 5.41 11.38
CA TYR A 156 10.80 5.07 11.06
C TYR A 156 10.94 4.40 9.69
N THR A 157 10.13 3.39 9.41
CA THR A 157 10.20 2.67 8.13
C THR A 157 9.77 3.55 6.95
N THR A 158 8.79 4.42 7.14
CA THR A 158 8.34 5.36 6.09
C THR A 158 9.41 6.41 5.78
N VAL A 159 10.02 6.99 6.82
CA VAL A 159 11.12 7.95 6.63
C VAL A 159 12.33 7.28 5.99
N LEU A 160 12.67 6.07 6.43
CA LEU A 160 13.77 5.30 5.84
C LEU A 160 13.51 5.03 4.35
N ALA A 161 12.30 4.57 4.01
CA ALA A 161 11.91 4.34 2.61
C ALA A 161 12.05 5.62 1.78
N TRP A 162 11.56 6.74 2.32
CA TRP A 162 11.64 8.04 1.64
C TRP A 162 13.10 8.45 1.36
N VAL A 163 13.97 8.37 2.38
CA VAL A 163 15.39 8.76 2.25
C VAL A 163 16.12 7.86 1.26
N VAL A 164 15.91 6.54 1.35
CA VAL A 164 16.56 5.56 0.45
C VAL A 164 16.14 5.80 -0.99
N VAL A 165 14.84 5.94 -1.23
CA VAL A 165 14.30 6.13 -2.58
C VAL A 165 14.70 7.50 -3.14
N PHE A 166 14.71 8.54 -2.31
CA PHE A 166 15.18 9.86 -2.71
C PHE A 166 16.65 9.79 -3.17
N ALA A 167 17.52 9.10 -2.42
CA ALA A 167 18.92 8.92 -2.81
C ALA A 167 19.05 8.15 -4.14
N ILE A 168 18.28 7.05 -4.31
CA ILE A 168 18.29 6.25 -5.56
C ILE A 168 17.82 7.10 -6.75
N TYR A 169 16.74 7.86 -6.57
CA TYR A 169 16.17 8.70 -7.63
C TYR A 169 17.15 9.80 -8.05
N GLN A 170 17.78 10.47 -7.10
CA GLN A 170 18.77 11.53 -7.39
C GLN A 170 20.01 10.96 -8.08
N ILE A 171 20.53 9.83 -7.59
CA ILE A 171 21.70 9.18 -8.20
C ILE A 171 21.33 8.66 -9.61
N GLY A 172 20.19 7.99 -9.75
CA GLY A 172 19.73 7.49 -11.04
C GLY A 172 19.49 8.59 -12.07
N GLY A 173 18.94 9.73 -11.63
CA GLY A 173 18.76 10.91 -12.49
C GLY A 173 20.09 11.61 -12.91
N MET A 174 21.20 11.34 -12.24
CA MET A 174 22.52 11.83 -12.66
C MET A 174 23.19 10.95 -13.73
N PHE A 175 22.78 9.70 -13.84
CA PHE A 175 23.35 8.71 -14.78
C PHE A 175 22.46 8.43 -16.00
N GLY A 176 21.25 8.94 -16.04
CA GLY A 176 20.30 8.81 -17.16
C GLY A 176 20.00 10.14 -17.80
#